data_8dda24c35b03a0fae3b10af35e155474
#
_entry.id   8dda24c35b03a0fae3b10af35e155474
#
_cell.length_a   1.000
_cell.length_b   1.000
_cell.length_c   1.000
_cell.angle_alpha   90.00
_cell.angle_beta   90.00
_cell.angle_gamma   90.00
#
_symmetry.space_group_name_H-M   'P 1'
#
loop_
_entity.id
_entity.type
_entity.pdbx_description
1 polymer ?
#
loop_
_entity_poly.entity_id
_entity_poly.type
_entity_poly.pdbx_seq_one_letter_code
_entity_poly.pdbx_strand_id
1 'polypeptide(L)'
;MSFNWRFNHLGMMVADRDEILHYYQSIGLGLSVGPQPLLPYEEGEGEITFFRELDGDPVSHKYITGGPHNFRDGQSQIGNCQIEVYPMKPGPGMFISRYVESKGGGINHIAFNTADIENDTNYFKDLGCDLVFNVTVNGKTTENYIDTRKHGDLMISLRPSADEWENSWRRNNESHPLVSNWNFIGQGICVNDLNAASDYYSSLGFEKISEEKDDKEWSVLRQKFSLGEVSFELIQENEKSIYRNSLLQRGEGVSEIIFEVEDLESELLKFEKKGISALIVSGNKKKASIDTREKGNIVITLFEKL
;
A
#
# COMPACT_ATOMS: atom_id res chain seq x y z
N MET A 1 -12.60 -17.02 6.92
CA MET A 1 -12.27 -16.44 8.25
C MET A 1 -12.23 -14.92 8.06
N SER A 2 -12.91 -14.11 8.80
CA SER A 2 -12.80 -12.65 8.70
C SER A 2 -11.71 -12.20 9.66
N PHE A 3 -10.64 -11.60 9.11
CA PHE A 3 -9.59 -11.01 9.94
C PHE A 3 -10.13 -9.72 10.59
N ASN A 4 -10.01 -9.61 11.90
CA ASN A 4 -10.39 -8.39 12.63
C ASN A 4 -9.23 -7.40 12.69
N TRP A 5 -8.68 -7.07 11.51
CA TRP A 5 -7.56 -6.18 11.36
C TRP A 5 -8.02 -4.76 11.08
N ARG A 6 -7.35 -3.81 11.68
CA ARG A 6 -7.55 -2.39 11.40
C ARG A 6 -6.46 -1.89 10.46
N PHE A 7 -6.86 -1.19 9.43
CA PHE A 7 -5.93 -0.60 8.48
C PHE A 7 -4.99 0.38 9.18
N ASN A 8 -3.70 0.26 8.88
CA ASN A 8 -2.65 1.12 9.40
C ASN A 8 -2.15 2.06 8.30
N HIS A 9 -1.43 1.55 7.29
CA HIS A 9 -0.91 2.35 6.18
C HIS A 9 -0.69 1.51 4.92
N LEU A 10 -0.39 2.21 3.81
CA LEU A 10 0.20 1.62 2.62
C LEU A 10 1.70 1.94 2.62
N GLY A 11 2.53 0.97 2.32
CA GLY A 11 3.97 1.19 2.18
C GLY A 11 4.36 1.35 0.71
N MET A 12 4.99 2.46 0.38
CA MET A 12 5.47 2.80 -0.95
C MET A 12 6.99 2.87 -0.98
N MET A 13 7.61 2.12 -1.87
CA MET A 13 9.05 2.11 -2.07
C MET A 13 9.41 2.84 -3.33
N VAL A 14 10.35 3.79 -3.24
CA VAL A 14 10.68 4.70 -4.35
C VAL A 14 12.16 5.01 -4.40
N ALA A 15 12.63 5.44 -5.57
CA ALA A 15 14.02 5.87 -5.73
C ALA A 15 14.31 7.16 -4.94
N ASP A 16 13.41 8.13 -5.03
CA ASP A 16 13.50 9.43 -4.35
C ASP A 16 12.18 9.73 -3.62
N ARG A 17 12.24 9.67 -2.30
CA ARG A 17 11.11 9.95 -1.41
C ARG A 17 10.64 11.40 -1.50
N ASP A 18 11.58 12.34 -1.52
CA ASP A 18 11.26 13.75 -1.44
C ASP A 18 10.60 14.22 -2.74
N GLU A 19 10.99 13.64 -3.88
CA GLU A 19 10.36 13.86 -5.17
C GLU A 19 8.89 13.40 -5.16
N ILE A 20 8.59 12.21 -4.62
CA ILE A 20 7.23 11.70 -4.51
C ILE A 20 6.36 12.58 -3.59
N LEU A 21 6.87 12.91 -2.41
CA LEU A 21 6.13 13.72 -1.44
C LEU A 21 5.82 15.11 -2.00
N HIS A 22 6.81 15.73 -2.66
CA HIS A 22 6.61 17.01 -3.34
C HIS A 22 5.57 16.91 -4.45
N TYR A 23 5.66 15.87 -5.28
CA TYR A 23 4.71 15.64 -6.38
C TYR A 23 3.28 15.50 -5.86
N TYR A 24 3.03 14.60 -4.89
CA TYR A 24 1.68 14.38 -4.36
C TYR A 24 1.08 15.64 -3.76
N GLN A 25 1.85 16.41 -3.01
CA GLN A 25 1.36 17.66 -2.45
C GLN A 25 1.12 18.73 -3.54
N SER A 26 1.99 18.80 -4.55
CA SER A 26 1.85 19.78 -5.64
C SER A 26 0.58 19.59 -6.47
N ILE A 27 0.20 18.34 -6.69
CA ILE A 27 -1.03 18.00 -7.41
C ILE A 27 -2.28 18.02 -6.53
N GLY A 28 -2.12 18.25 -5.23
CA GLY A 28 -3.23 18.39 -4.29
C GLY A 28 -3.82 17.08 -3.79
N LEU A 29 -3.05 15.99 -3.83
CA LEU A 29 -3.50 14.70 -3.29
C LEU A 29 -3.64 14.69 -1.78
N GLY A 30 -2.83 15.47 -1.06
CA GLY A 30 -2.92 15.49 0.39
C GLY A 30 -1.75 16.21 1.05
N LEU A 31 -1.62 16.00 2.36
CA LEU A 31 -0.52 16.50 3.16
C LEU A 31 0.67 15.55 3.03
N SER A 32 1.81 16.08 2.58
CA SER A 32 3.07 15.33 2.56
C SER A 32 4.08 15.98 3.50
N VAL A 33 4.72 15.17 4.31
CA VAL A 33 5.77 15.60 5.24
C VAL A 33 7.03 14.78 5.03
N GLY A 34 8.17 15.46 5.18
CA GLY A 34 9.49 14.83 5.09
C GLY A 34 9.74 13.83 6.20
N PRO A 35 11.01 13.41 6.38
CA PRO A 35 11.34 12.34 7.30
C PRO A 35 10.76 12.55 8.68
N GLN A 36 9.96 11.60 9.13
CA GLN A 36 9.45 11.56 10.47
C GLN A 36 10.36 10.69 11.34
N PRO A 37 10.57 11.02 12.62
CA PRO A 37 11.20 10.10 13.54
C PRO A 37 10.31 8.85 13.65
N LEU A 38 10.94 7.68 13.76
CA LEU A 38 10.24 6.44 14.13
C LEU A 38 9.79 6.57 15.59
N LEU A 39 8.73 7.28 15.81
CA LEU A 39 8.08 7.44 17.10
C LEU A 39 6.80 6.57 17.10
N PRO A 40 6.38 6.06 18.23
CA PRO A 40 6.81 6.38 19.60
C PRO A 40 7.59 5.24 20.26
N TYR A 41 8.45 4.58 19.54
CA TYR A 41 9.26 3.56 20.21
C TYR A 41 10.11 4.22 21.30
N GLU A 42 9.97 3.75 22.53
CA GLU A 42 10.89 4.10 23.62
C GLU A 42 12.32 3.85 23.17
N GLU A 43 13.28 4.65 23.63
CA GLU A 43 14.69 4.36 23.38
C GLU A 43 14.99 2.92 23.76
N GLY A 44 15.51 2.16 22.83
CA GLY A 44 15.76 0.74 23.02
C GLY A 44 16.53 0.11 21.88
N GLU A 45 16.92 -1.14 22.08
CA GLU A 45 17.57 -1.92 21.04
C GLU A 45 16.52 -2.50 20.10
N GLY A 46 16.60 -2.15 18.81
CA GLY A 46 15.81 -2.72 17.75
C GLY A 46 16.62 -3.69 16.91
N GLU A 47 15.95 -4.65 16.35
CA GLU A 47 16.52 -5.63 15.40
C GLU A 47 15.57 -5.82 14.24
N ILE A 48 16.08 -5.71 13.01
CA ILE A 48 15.39 -6.07 11.78
C ILE A 48 16.04 -7.32 11.23
N THR A 49 15.26 -8.37 11.02
CA THR A 49 15.71 -9.61 10.42
C THR A 49 15.07 -9.79 9.05
N PHE A 50 15.88 -9.87 8.01
CA PHE A 50 15.46 -10.17 6.65
C PHE A 50 15.60 -11.67 6.39
N PHE A 51 14.52 -12.33 5.98
CA PHE A 51 14.50 -13.77 5.80
C PHE A 51 14.63 -14.21 4.35
N ARG A 52 14.23 -13.39 3.38
CA ARG A 52 14.09 -13.82 1.98
C ARG A 52 14.58 -12.87 0.91
N GLU A 53 15.23 -11.81 1.28
CA GLU A 53 15.64 -10.83 0.27
C GLU A 53 16.93 -11.13 -0.45
N LEU A 54 17.73 -11.94 0.19
CA LEU A 54 18.97 -12.43 -0.35
C LEU A 54 18.80 -13.91 -0.66
N ASP A 55 19.33 -14.34 -1.79
CA ASP A 55 19.60 -15.74 -2.03
C ASP A 55 20.64 -16.19 -1.00
N GLY A 56 20.22 -16.59 0.17
CA GLY A 56 21.12 -16.96 1.25
C GLY A 56 20.46 -16.99 2.63
N ASP A 57 21.28 -17.00 3.65
CA ASP A 57 20.86 -17.04 5.04
C ASP A 57 20.20 -15.72 5.48
N PRO A 58 19.30 -15.76 6.48
CA PRO A 58 18.73 -14.56 7.07
C PRO A 58 19.80 -13.58 7.53
N VAL A 59 19.57 -12.29 7.31
CA VAL A 59 20.49 -11.23 7.74
C VAL A 59 19.79 -10.36 8.76
N SER A 60 20.39 -10.18 9.93
CA SER A 60 19.90 -9.32 10.99
C SER A 60 20.70 -8.04 11.08
N HIS A 61 20.01 -6.91 11.20
CA HIS A 61 20.58 -5.60 11.47
C HIS A 61 20.11 -5.08 12.82
N LYS A 62 21.02 -4.73 13.68
CA LYS A 62 20.69 -4.07 14.95
C LYS A 62 20.65 -2.56 14.78
N TYR A 63 19.72 -1.91 15.42
CA TYR A 63 19.60 -0.45 15.45
C TYR A 63 19.08 0.01 16.82
N ILE A 64 19.29 1.27 17.12
CA ILE A 64 18.76 1.91 18.33
C ILE A 64 17.52 2.70 17.93
N THR A 65 16.39 2.39 18.55
CA THR A 65 15.13 3.12 18.34
C THR A 65 15.21 4.50 19.04
N GLY A 66 14.47 5.48 18.51
CA GLY A 66 14.48 6.85 19.02
C GLY A 66 15.69 7.68 18.63
N GLY A 67 16.73 7.07 18.07
CA GLY A 67 17.93 7.75 17.59
C GLY A 67 17.77 8.41 16.22
N PRO A 68 18.80 9.17 15.78
CA PRO A 68 18.84 9.70 14.41
C PRO A 68 19.03 8.56 13.43
N HIS A 69 17.93 8.08 12.83
CA HIS A 69 18.00 7.09 11.78
C HIS A 69 18.29 7.75 10.42
N ASN A 70 19.24 7.18 9.68
CA ASN A 70 19.44 7.50 8.27
C ASN A 70 18.29 6.98 7.39
N PHE A 71 17.33 6.29 8.01
CA PHE A 71 16.22 5.59 7.39
C PHE A 71 14.88 6.16 7.84
N ARG A 72 14.69 7.43 7.58
CA ARG A 72 13.41 8.05 7.90
C ARG A 72 12.52 8.01 6.68
N ASP A 73 11.35 7.46 6.89
CA ASP A 73 10.29 7.47 5.92
C ASP A 73 9.67 8.86 5.85
N GLY A 74 9.18 9.22 4.68
CA GLY A 74 8.28 10.34 4.55
C GLY A 74 6.85 9.85 4.65
N GLN A 75 5.93 10.74 4.95
CA GLN A 75 4.53 10.44 5.11
C GLN A 75 3.69 11.26 4.14
N SER A 76 2.73 10.63 3.49
CA SER A 76 1.67 11.31 2.75
C SER A 76 0.32 10.87 3.27
N GLN A 77 -0.55 11.82 3.62
CA GLN A 77 -1.93 11.54 4.02
C GLN A 77 -2.89 12.01 2.95
N ILE A 78 -3.61 11.05 2.35
CA ILE A 78 -4.65 11.26 1.36
C ILE A 78 -5.97 10.82 1.99
N GLY A 79 -6.82 11.77 2.35
CA GLY A 79 -8.01 11.46 3.12
C GLY A 79 -7.66 10.75 4.43
N ASN A 80 -8.30 9.62 4.72
CA ASN A 80 -7.99 8.78 5.87
C ASN A 80 -6.92 7.69 5.57
N CYS A 81 -6.27 7.72 4.42
CA CYS A 81 -5.18 6.82 4.06
C CYS A 81 -3.84 7.48 4.34
N GLN A 82 -3.00 6.81 5.10
CA GLN A 82 -1.60 7.14 5.22
C GLN A 82 -0.78 6.30 4.26
N ILE A 83 0.19 6.92 3.61
CA ILE A 83 1.21 6.25 2.80
C ILE A 83 2.56 6.53 3.42
N GLU A 84 3.26 5.51 3.85
CA GLU A 84 4.66 5.59 4.23
C GLU A 84 5.52 5.47 2.98
N VAL A 85 6.37 6.47 2.73
CA VAL A 85 7.21 6.54 1.54
C VAL A 85 8.66 6.27 1.91
N TYR A 86 9.13 5.09 1.52
CA TYR A 86 10.46 4.58 1.82
C TYR A 86 11.43 4.88 0.67
N PRO A 87 12.54 5.59 0.94
CA PRO A 87 13.54 5.85 -0.09
C PRO A 87 14.41 4.64 -0.34
N MET A 88 14.85 4.45 -1.58
CA MET A 88 15.89 3.49 -1.93
C MET A 88 17.19 3.80 -1.17
N LYS A 89 17.89 2.77 -0.72
CA LYS A 89 19.11 2.89 0.06
C LYS A 89 20.21 2.00 -0.47
N PRO A 90 21.44 2.50 -0.46
CA PRO A 90 22.59 1.66 -0.74
C PRO A 90 22.82 0.71 0.45
N GLY A 91 23.04 -0.55 0.15
CA GLY A 91 23.40 -1.57 1.13
C GLY A 91 23.02 -2.97 0.70
N PRO A 92 23.73 -4.00 1.17
CA PRO A 92 23.38 -5.38 0.86
C PRO A 92 22.02 -5.72 1.51
N GLY A 93 21.17 -6.44 0.79
CA GLY A 93 19.91 -6.97 1.30
C GLY A 93 18.78 -5.98 1.48
N MET A 94 18.90 -4.79 0.93
CA MET A 94 17.82 -3.82 0.99
C MET A 94 16.71 -4.19 0.01
N PHE A 95 15.65 -4.81 0.54
CA PHE A 95 14.52 -5.21 -0.28
C PHE A 95 13.85 -4.00 -0.96
N ILE A 96 13.89 -2.82 -0.35
CA ILE A 96 13.46 -1.56 -0.95
C ILE A 96 14.19 -1.30 -2.26
N SER A 97 15.54 -1.40 -2.24
CA SER A 97 16.36 -1.18 -3.43
C SER A 97 16.05 -2.20 -4.53
N ARG A 98 15.93 -3.48 -4.19
CA ARG A 98 15.57 -4.52 -5.16
C ARG A 98 14.19 -4.32 -5.75
N TYR A 99 13.21 -3.94 -4.91
CA TYR A 99 11.87 -3.63 -5.40
C TYR A 99 11.89 -2.45 -6.37
N VAL A 100 12.60 -1.38 -6.04
CA VAL A 100 12.72 -0.21 -6.92
C VAL A 100 13.47 -0.55 -8.21
N GLU A 101 14.56 -1.31 -8.14
CA GLU A 101 15.31 -1.74 -9.31
C GLU A 101 14.49 -2.63 -10.25
N SER A 102 13.68 -3.53 -9.70
CA SER A 102 12.89 -4.48 -10.50
C SER A 102 11.54 -3.91 -10.98
N LYS A 103 10.91 -3.02 -10.21
CA LYS A 103 9.54 -2.52 -10.44
C LYS A 103 9.47 -1.01 -10.75
N GLY A 104 10.59 -0.28 -10.60
CA GLY A 104 10.59 1.18 -10.73
C GLY A 104 9.94 1.91 -9.55
N GLY A 105 9.69 1.22 -8.44
CA GLY A 105 8.98 1.75 -7.26
C GLY A 105 7.46 1.57 -7.30
N GLY A 106 6.79 1.91 -6.23
CA GLY A 106 5.34 1.79 -6.04
C GLY A 106 4.96 1.19 -4.70
N ILE A 107 3.68 0.92 -4.49
CA ILE A 107 3.17 0.26 -3.27
C ILE A 107 3.53 -1.22 -3.35
N ASN A 108 4.15 -1.71 -2.28
CA ASN A 108 4.55 -3.11 -2.16
C ASN A 108 3.94 -3.83 -0.95
N HIS A 109 3.41 -3.08 0.02
CA HIS A 109 2.73 -3.68 1.16
C HIS A 109 1.55 -2.85 1.66
N ILE A 110 0.67 -3.55 2.36
CA ILE A 110 -0.41 -2.98 3.13
C ILE A 110 -0.26 -3.43 4.58
N ALA A 111 -0.34 -2.47 5.51
CA ALA A 111 -0.13 -2.72 6.93
C ALA A 111 -1.44 -2.68 7.72
N PHE A 112 -1.51 -3.57 8.71
CA PHE A 112 -2.65 -3.69 9.62
C PHE A 112 -2.21 -3.80 11.06
N ASN A 113 -3.02 -3.23 11.95
CA ASN A 113 -2.95 -3.53 13.38
C ASN A 113 -3.77 -4.77 13.68
N THR A 114 -3.18 -5.70 14.41
CA THR A 114 -3.84 -6.92 14.89
C THR A 114 -3.75 -7.05 16.41
N ALA A 115 -4.74 -7.69 17.01
CA ALA A 115 -4.75 -7.96 18.44
C ALA A 115 -3.71 -9.00 18.87
N ASP A 116 -3.34 -9.91 17.98
CA ASP A 116 -2.38 -10.99 18.23
C ASP A 116 -1.50 -11.25 17.01
N ILE A 117 -0.40 -10.51 16.93
CA ILE A 117 0.53 -10.58 15.81
C ILE A 117 1.20 -11.97 15.67
N GLU A 118 1.43 -12.64 16.80
CA GLU A 118 2.08 -13.95 16.77
C GLU A 118 1.13 -15.03 16.21
N ASN A 119 -0.11 -15.05 16.67
CA ASN A 119 -1.12 -15.99 16.20
C ASN A 119 -1.43 -15.77 14.70
N ASP A 120 -1.63 -14.52 14.30
CA ASP A 120 -1.90 -14.22 12.89
C ASP A 120 -0.71 -14.56 11.99
N THR A 121 0.52 -14.29 12.45
CA THR A 121 1.72 -14.68 11.72
C THR A 121 1.84 -16.19 11.57
N ASN A 122 1.58 -16.93 12.64
CA ASN A 122 1.62 -18.41 12.61
C ASN A 122 0.55 -18.99 11.70
N TYR A 123 -0.66 -18.39 11.68
CA TYR A 123 -1.71 -18.77 10.74
C TYR A 123 -1.21 -18.76 9.28
N PHE A 124 -0.54 -17.69 8.84
CA PHE A 124 -0.02 -17.62 7.47
C PHE A 124 1.17 -18.58 7.24
N LYS A 125 2.01 -18.79 8.24
CA LYS A 125 3.09 -19.80 8.15
C LYS A 125 2.52 -21.20 7.96
N ASP A 126 1.46 -21.55 8.67
CA ASP A 126 0.78 -22.85 8.52
C ASP A 126 0.16 -23.04 7.13
N LEU A 127 -0.19 -21.94 6.46
CA LEU A 127 -0.62 -21.93 5.06
C LEU A 127 0.53 -21.89 4.05
N GLY A 128 1.77 -21.93 4.52
CA GLY A 128 2.96 -21.94 3.68
C GLY A 128 3.47 -20.58 3.24
N CYS A 129 3.00 -19.48 3.85
CA CYS A 129 3.58 -18.17 3.67
C CYS A 129 4.78 -18.00 4.61
N ASP A 130 5.90 -17.53 4.08
CA ASP A 130 7.07 -17.20 4.90
C ASP A 130 7.04 -15.74 5.36
N LEU A 131 7.93 -15.39 6.27
CA LEU A 131 8.21 -13.99 6.57
C LEU A 131 9.23 -13.45 5.57
N VAL A 132 9.01 -12.22 5.10
CA VAL A 132 10.02 -11.45 4.39
C VAL A 132 10.97 -10.83 5.39
N PHE A 133 10.44 -10.11 6.35
CA PHE A 133 11.22 -9.65 7.49
C PHE A 133 10.38 -9.50 8.77
N ASN A 134 11.10 -9.37 9.87
CA ASN A 134 10.58 -9.16 11.21
C ASN A 134 11.31 -7.98 11.85
N VAL A 135 10.57 -7.16 12.58
CA VAL A 135 11.12 -6.07 13.38
C VAL A 135 10.83 -6.35 14.85
N THR A 136 11.86 -6.29 15.66
CA THR A 136 11.72 -6.39 17.12
C THR A 136 12.30 -5.17 17.79
N VAL A 137 11.67 -4.74 18.88
CA VAL A 137 12.16 -3.68 19.75
C VAL A 137 12.12 -4.19 21.18
N ASN A 138 13.24 -4.15 21.88
CA ASN A 138 13.39 -4.70 23.23
C ASN A 138 12.89 -6.15 23.33
N GLY A 139 13.19 -6.96 22.30
CA GLY A 139 12.82 -8.37 22.23
C GLY A 139 11.33 -8.64 21.97
N LYS A 140 10.51 -7.62 21.69
CA LYS A 140 9.11 -7.77 21.32
C LYS A 140 8.93 -7.53 19.82
N THR A 141 8.16 -8.34 19.16
CA THR A 141 7.79 -8.13 17.76
C THR A 141 6.92 -6.88 17.63
N THR A 142 7.36 -5.97 16.79
CA THR A 142 6.63 -4.73 16.47
C THR A 142 6.10 -4.74 15.04
N GLU A 143 6.67 -5.58 14.17
CA GLU A 143 6.22 -5.70 12.80
C GLU A 143 6.64 -7.03 12.18
N ASN A 144 5.76 -7.65 11.42
CA ASN A 144 6.03 -8.81 10.59
C ASN A 144 5.52 -8.58 9.18
N TYR A 145 6.38 -8.82 8.17
CA TYR A 145 5.98 -8.82 6.76
C TYR A 145 5.81 -10.26 6.28
N ILE A 146 4.59 -10.58 5.91
CA ILE A 146 4.20 -11.90 5.42
C ILE A 146 4.33 -11.92 3.90
N ASP A 147 4.99 -12.94 3.36
CA ASP A 147 5.17 -13.11 1.93
C ASP A 147 3.89 -13.62 1.25
N THR A 148 3.08 -12.71 0.79
CA THR A 148 1.87 -13.00 0.01
C THR A 148 2.05 -12.65 -1.49
N ARG A 149 3.30 -12.50 -1.94
CA ARG A 149 3.65 -12.00 -3.29
C ARG A 149 3.46 -13.00 -4.43
N LYS A 150 3.07 -14.23 -4.17
CA LYS A 150 2.94 -15.27 -5.20
C LYS A 150 2.07 -14.83 -6.39
N HIS A 151 1.02 -14.05 -6.12
CA HIS A 151 0.20 -13.38 -7.12
C HIS A 151 -0.03 -11.93 -6.68
N GLY A 152 0.17 -10.99 -7.59
CA GLY A 152 -0.06 -9.58 -7.33
C GLY A 152 1.06 -8.86 -6.57
N ASP A 153 2.17 -9.51 -6.23
CA ASP A 153 3.38 -8.93 -5.65
C ASP A 153 3.12 -7.97 -4.45
N LEU A 154 2.12 -8.28 -3.64
CA LEU A 154 1.74 -7.52 -2.45
C LEU A 154 2.12 -8.29 -1.19
N MET A 155 2.79 -7.62 -0.23
CA MET A 155 3.03 -8.15 1.11
C MET A 155 1.98 -7.62 2.09
N ILE A 156 1.75 -8.39 3.14
CA ILE A 156 0.93 -7.98 4.28
C ILE A 156 1.86 -7.72 5.46
N SER A 157 1.83 -6.49 5.97
CA SER A 157 2.51 -6.12 7.21
C SER A 157 1.54 -6.18 8.38
N LEU A 158 1.93 -6.86 9.44
CA LEU A 158 1.16 -6.94 10.69
C LEU A 158 1.91 -6.20 11.79
N ARG A 159 1.18 -5.38 12.54
CA ARG A 159 1.66 -4.63 13.71
C ARG A 159 0.78 -4.90 14.93
N PRO A 160 1.31 -4.84 16.15
CA PRO A 160 0.49 -4.95 17.36
C PRO A 160 -0.59 -3.86 17.41
N SER A 161 -1.76 -4.15 17.95
CA SER A 161 -2.84 -3.17 18.13
C SER A 161 -2.49 -2.01 19.08
N ALA A 162 -1.45 -2.17 19.87
CA ALA A 162 -0.91 -1.11 20.73
C ALA A 162 -0.06 -0.07 19.97
N ASP A 163 0.25 -0.33 18.70
CA ASP A 163 0.91 0.65 17.85
C ASP A 163 -0.07 1.77 17.47
N GLU A 164 0.03 2.87 18.17
CA GLU A 164 -0.86 4.02 18.03
C GLU A 164 -0.25 5.18 17.24
N TRP A 165 1.00 5.03 16.76
CA TRP A 165 1.71 6.16 16.17
C TRP A 165 1.04 6.65 14.87
N GLU A 166 0.81 5.76 13.91
CA GLU A 166 0.16 6.11 12.64
C GLU A 166 -1.27 6.60 12.87
N ASN A 167 -2.00 5.95 13.78
CA ASN A 167 -3.32 6.39 14.16
C ASN A 167 -3.31 7.79 14.80
N SER A 168 -2.32 8.07 15.65
CA SER A 168 -2.12 9.39 16.24
C SER A 168 -1.74 10.42 15.18
N TRP A 169 -0.85 10.09 14.27
CA TRP A 169 -0.44 10.96 13.18
C TRP A 169 -1.62 11.33 12.29
N ARG A 170 -2.42 10.36 11.87
CA ARG A 170 -3.65 10.58 11.08
C ARG A 170 -4.63 11.48 11.81
N ARG A 171 -4.94 11.21 13.06
CA ARG A 171 -5.86 12.04 13.86
C ARG A 171 -5.40 13.48 14.00
N ASN A 172 -4.09 13.68 14.21
CA ASN A 172 -3.51 15.01 14.35
C ASN A 172 -3.56 15.83 13.07
N ASN A 173 -3.57 15.17 11.92
CA ASN A 173 -3.58 15.82 10.60
C ASN A 173 -4.94 15.78 9.90
N GLU A 174 -5.95 15.12 10.46
CA GLU A 174 -7.28 14.95 9.86
C GLU A 174 -7.95 16.29 9.50
N SER A 175 -7.74 17.31 10.31
CA SER A 175 -8.28 18.66 10.06
C SER A 175 -7.35 19.58 9.26
N HIS A 176 -6.19 19.09 8.81
CA HIS A 176 -5.26 19.90 8.05
C HIS A 176 -5.85 20.29 6.68
N PRO A 177 -5.72 21.58 6.24
CA PRO A 177 -6.36 22.04 5.00
C PRO A 177 -5.97 21.31 3.71
N LEU A 178 -4.81 20.62 3.70
CA LEU A 178 -4.36 19.82 2.56
C LEU A 178 -4.87 18.39 2.59
N VAL A 179 -5.48 17.93 3.68
CA VAL A 179 -6.07 16.60 3.77
C VAL A 179 -7.50 16.64 3.25
N SER A 180 -7.76 15.94 2.17
CA SER A 180 -9.08 15.83 1.56
C SER A 180 -10.01 14.98 2.44
N ASN A 181 -11.32 15.23 2.36
CA ASN A 181 -12.34 14.40 3.00
C ASN A 181 -12.66 13.16 2.14
N TRP A 182 -11.61 12.38 1.85
CA TRP A 182 -11.72 11.14 1.07
C TRP A 182 -11.65 9.94 2.00
N ASN A 183 -12.43 8.92 1.67
CA ASN A 183 -12.44 7.67 2.42
C ASN A 183 -11.75 6.57 1.63
N PHE A 184 -10.61 6.08 2.14
CA PHE A 184 -9.90 4.95 1.55
C PHE A 184 -10.75 3.69 1.71
N ILE A 185 -11.05 3.03 0.59
CA ILE A 185 -11.85 1.81 0.57
C ILE A 185 -11.09 0.59 0.07
N GLY A 186 -9.91 0.79 -0.50
CA GLY A 186 -9.09 -0.32 -0.93
C GLY A 186 -8.08 0.01 -2.01
N GLN A 187 -7.51 -1.05 -2.58
CA GLN A 187 -6.51 -0.97 -3.63
C GLN A 187 -6.78 -1.97 -4.74
N GLY A 188 -6.29 -1.67 -5.94
CA GLY A 188 -6.33 -2.55 -7.10
C GLY A 188 -4.97 -3.17 -7.38
N ILE A 189 -4.94 -4.47 -7.58
CA ILE A 189 -3.75 -5.29 -7.79
C ILE A 189 -3.83 -5.90 -9.18
N CYS A 190 -2.97 -5.49 -10.09
CA CYS A 190 -2.88 -6.09 -11.40
C CYS A 190 -2.26 -7.50 -11.31
N VAL A 191 -2.92 -8.46 -11.94
CA VAL A 191 -2.50 -9.86 -12.00
C VAL A 191 -2.56 -10.40 -13.43
N ASN A 192 -1.70 -11.37 -13.73
CA ASN A 192 -1.68 -12.01 -15.05
C ASN A 192 -2.85 -12.98 -15.25
N ASP A 193 -3.25 -13.68 -14.19
CA ASP A 193 -4.33 -14.67 -14.17
C ASP A 193 -5.24 -14.44 -12.97
N LEU A 194 -6.44 -13.93 -13.24
CA LEU A 194 -7.41 -13.60 -12.19
C LEU A 194 -7.87 -14.84 -11.42
N ASN A 195 -8.06 -15.97 -12.11
CA ASN A 195 -8.52 -17.20 -11.47
C ASN A 195 -7.44 -17.75 -10.54
N ALA A 196 -6.20 -17.87 -11.02
CA ALA A 196 -5.09 -18.34 -10.20
C ALA A 196 -4.85 -17.45 -8.99
N ALA A 197 -4.90 -16.12 -9.16
CA ALA A 197 -4.78 -15.17 -8.06
C ALA A 197 -5.97 -15.26 -7.09
N SER A 198 -7.19 -15.38 -7.60
CA SER A 198 -8.41 -15.53 -6.80
C SER A 198 -8.38 -16.79 -5.94
N ASP A 199 -7.96 -17.92 -6.51
CA ASP A 199 -7.80 -19.18 -5.78
C ASP A 199 -6.72 -19.08 -4.71
N TYR A 200 -5.60 -18.43 -5.03
CA TYR A 200 -4.52 -18.21 -4.08
C TYR A 200 -4.98 -17.38 -2.87
N TYR A 201 -5.57 -16.20 -3.09
CA TYR A 201 -6.02 -15.37 -1.99
C TYR A 201 -7.15 -16.02 -1.18
N SER A 202 -8.04 -16.77 -1.83
CA SER A 202 -9.06 -17.58 -1.13
C SER A 202 -8.41 -18.65 -0.25
N SER A 203 -7.32 -19.30 -0.70
CA SER A 203 -6.59 -20.31 0.08
C SER A 203 -5.89 -19.71 1.30
N LEU A 204 -5.58 -18.41 1.28
CA LEU A 204 -5.07 -17.66 2.43
C LEU A 204 -6.17 -17.22 3.41
N GLY A 205 -7.43 -17.56 3.14
CA GLY A 205 -8.56 -17.25 4.02
C GLY A 205 -9.20 -15.88 3.77
N PHE A 206 -8.81 -15.15 2.72
CA PHE A 206 -9.49 -13.91 2.36
C PHE A 206 -10.84 -14.20 1.73
N GLU A 207 -11.85 -13.45 2.17
CA GLU A 207 -13.22 -13.62 1.71
C GLU A 207 -13.46 -12.89 0.39
N LYS A 208 -13.94 -13.64 -0.60
CA LYS A 208 -14.42 -13.09 -1.86
C LYS A 208 -15.78 -12.40 -1.62
N ILE A 209 -15.82 -11.09 -1.83
CA ILE A 209 -17.01 -10.26 -1.51
C ILE A 209 -17.77 -9.76 -2.74
N SER A 210 -17.32 -10.12 -3.94
CA SER A 210 -18.07 -9.91 -5.18
C SER A 210 -17.88 -11.08 -6.14
N GLU A 211 -18.79 -11.26 -7.06
CA GLU A 211 -18.57 -12.07 -8.25
C GLU A 211 -17.57 -11.37 -9.17
N GLU A 212 -16.96 -12.14 -10.09
CA GLU A 212 -16.14 -11.57 -11.16
C GLU A 212 -16.97 -10.57 -11.97
N LYS A 213 -16.40 -9.40 -12.22
CA LYS A 213 -17.04 -8.32 -12.96
C LYS A 213 -16.23 -7.93 -14.18
N ASP A 214 -16.85 -7.97 -15.36
CA ASP A 214 -16.31 -7.35 -16.56
C ASP A 214 -16.56 -5.84 -16.53
N ASP A 215 -15.52 -5.08 -16.18
CA ASP A 215 -15.53 -3.61 -16.21
C ASP A 215 -15.13 -3.13 -17.61
N LYS A 216 -16.11 -3.06 -18.50
CA LYS A 216 -15.91 -2.72 -19.92
C LYS A 216 -15.34 -1.32 -20.13
N GLU A 217 -15.66 -0.37 -19.26
CA GLU A 217 -15.16 1.00 -19.37
C GLU A 217 -13.65 1.06 -19.08
N TRP A 218 -13.18 0.32 -18.07
CA TRP A 218 -11.75 0.20 -17.76
C TRP A 218 -11.05 -0.90 -18.56
N SER A 219 -11.81 -1.71 -19.28
CA SER A 219 -11.31 -2.85 -20.07
C SER A 219 -10.55 -3.85 -19.21
N VAL A 220 -11.14 -4.28 -18.10
CA VAL A 220 -10.56 -5.22 -17.14
C VAL A 220 -11.60 -6.19 -16.58
N LEU A 221 -11.13 -7.36 -16.13
CA LEU A 221 -11.88 -8.21 -15.21
C LEU A 221 -11.47 -7.85 -13.77
N ARG A 222 -12.44 -7.79 -12.86
CA ARG A 222 -12.22 -7.46 -11.45
C ARG A 222 -12.85 -8.51 -10.54
N GLN A 223 -12.15 -8.82 -9.44
CA GLN A 223 -12.64 -9.67 -8.36
C GLN A 223 -12.28 -9.03 -7.03
N LYS A 224 -13.27 -8.74 -6.20
CA LYS A 224 -13.07 -8.03 -4.93
C LYS A 224 -13.00 -8.99 -3.74
N PHE A 225 -12.06 -8.71 -2.85
CA PHE A 225 -11.82 -9.43 -1.59
C PHE A 225 -11.89 -8.50 -0.40
N SER A 226 -12.33 -9.04 0.74
CA SER A 226 -12.25 -8.38 2.04
C SER A 226 -10.84 -8.56 2.62
N LEU A 227 -10.32 -7.50 3.23
CA LEU A 227 -9.02 -7.49 3.91
C LEU A 227 -9.10 -6.61 5.17
N GLY A 228 -9.48 -7.22 6.28
CA GLY A 228 -9.77 -6.46 7.50
C GLY A 228 -10.92 -5.48 7.27
N GLU A 229 -10.72 -4.22 7.62
CA GLU A 229 -11.72 -3.15 7.42
C GLU A 229 -11.72 -2.52 6.01
N VAL A 230 -10.77 -2.90 5.16
CA VAL A 230 -10.68 -2.44 3.77
C VAL A 230 -10.87 -3.59 2.80
N SER A 231 -10.70 -3.33 1.51
CA SER A 231 -10.76 -4.35 0.47
C SER A 231 -9.58 -4.25 -0.49
N PHE A 232 -9.39 -5.30 -1.29
CA PHE A 232 -8.59 -5.21 -2.50
C PHE A 232 -9.34 -5.80 -3.68
N GLU A 233 -9.01 -5.32 -4.86
CA GLU A 233 -9.54 -5.83 -6.12
C GLU A 233 -8.40 -6.43 -6.93
N LEU A 234 -8.50 -7.71 -7.29
CA LEU A 234 -7.66 -8.30 -8.31
C LEU A 234 -8.12 -7.78 -9.68
N ILE A 235 -7.20 -7.37 -10.50
CA ILE A 235 -7.45 -6.75 -11.81
C ILE A 235 -6.68 -7.54 -12.85
N GLN A 236 -7.41 -8.22 -13.73
CA GLN A 236 -6.82 -8.77 -14.96
C GLN A 236 -7.16 -7.83 -16.12
N GLU A 237 -6.13 -7.28 -16.70
CA GLU A 237 -6.26 -6.32 -17.79
C GLU A 237 -6.49 -7.00 -19.15
N ASN A 238 -7.10 -6.28 -20.07
CA ASN A 238 -7.11 -6.62 -21.48
C ASN A 238 -6.30 -5.60 -22.30
N GLU A 239 -6.17 -5.80 -23.61
CA GLU A 239 -5.29 -5.01 -24.45
C GLU A 239 -5.59 -3.49 -24.50
N LYS A 240 -6.78 -3.06 -24.09
CA LYS A 240 -7.21 -1.65 -24.08
C LYS A 240 -7.20 -1.03 -22.69
N SER A 241 -6.79 -1.78 -21.68
CA SER A 241 -6.80 -1.33 -20.30
C SER A 241 -5.81 -0.19 -20.05
N ILE A 242 -6.21 0.74 -19.19
CA ILE A 242 -5.31 1.79 -18.68
C ILE A 242 -4.11 1.24 -17.89
N TYR A 243 -4.21 -0.01 -17.41
CA TYR A 243 -3.16 -0.68 -16.63
C TYR A 243 -2.18 -1.48 -17.50
N ARG A 244 -2.46 -1.64 -18.81
CA ARG A 244 -1.67 -2.48 -19.73
C ARG A 244 -0.18 -2.19 -19.68
N ASN A 245 0.20 -0.93 -19.81
CA ASN A 245 1.61 -0.53 -19.82
C ASN A 245 2.29 -0.81 -18.48
N SER A 246 1.59 -0.57 -17.37
CA SER A 246 2.11 -0.87 -16.04
C SER A 246 2.41 -2.36 -15.87
N LEU A 247 1.47 -3.22 -16.23
CA LEU A 247 1.65 -4.67 -16.13
C LEU A 247 2.78 -5.18 -17.03
N LEU A 248 2.88 -4.69 -18.28
CA LEU A 248 3.94 -5.09 -19.22
C LEU A 248 5.35 -4.66 -18.76
N GLN A 249 5.46 -3.49 -18.13
CA GLN A 249 6.75 -2.94 -17.73
C GLN A 249 7.19 -3.39 -16.33
N ARG A 250 6.24 -3.56 -15.42
CA ARG A 250 6.49 -3.81 -14.00
C ARG A 250 6.12 -5.22 -13.54
N GLY A 251 5.31 -5.93 -14.33
CA GLY A 251 4.67 -7.18 -13.90
C GLY A 251 3.53 -6.94 -12.93
N GLU A 252 3.09 -7.99 -12.26
CA GLU A 252 2.03 -7.91 -11.25
C GLU A 252 2.37 -6.94 -10.12
N GLY A 253 1.34 -6.35 -9.51
CA GLY A 253 1.51 -5.45 -8.36
C GLY A 253 0.37 -4.47 -8.18
N VAL A 254 0.43 -3.72 -7.07
CA VAL A 254 -0.52 -2.64 -6.81
C VAL A 254 -0.38 -1.57 -7.88
N SER A 255 -1.48 -1.27 -8.53
CA SER A 255 -1.55 -0.31 -9.63
C SER A 255 -2.62 0.76 -9.42
N GLU A 256 -3.45 0.61 -8.39
CA GLU A 256 -4.56 1.50 -8.09
C GLU A 256 -4.76 1.66 -6.58
N ILE A 257 -5.04 2.89 -6.13
CA ILE A 257 -5.60 3.19 -4.80
C ILE A 257 -6.99 3.73 -5.00
N ILE A 258 -7.94 3.26 -4.18
CA ILE A 258 -9.37 3.52 -4.38
C ILE A 258 -9.94 4.29 -3.20
N PHE A 259 -10.58 5.42 -3.49
CA PHE A 259 -11.25 6.26 -2.50
C PHE A 259 -12.72 6.47 -2.84
N GLU A 260 -13.53 6.64 -1.80
CA GLU A 260 -14.87 7.17 -1.88
C GLU A 260 -14.84 8.68 -1.59
N VAL A 261 -15.56 9.47 -2.38
CA VAL A 261 -15.66 10.93 -2.27
C VAL A 261 -17.12 11.38 -2.27
N GLU A 262 -17.42 12.50 -1.64
CA GLU A 262 -18.81 13.01 -1.57
C GLU A 262 -19.28 13.61 -2.89
N ASP A 263 -18.40 14.27 -3.65
CA ASP A 263 -18.71 14.98 -4.91
C ASP A 263 -17.56 14.82 -5.90
N LEU A 264 -17.71 13.84 -6.79
CA LEU A 264 -16.67 13.50 -7.77
C LEU A 264 -16.37 14.66 -8.74
N GLU A 265 -17.39 15.38 -9.19
CA GLU A 265 -17.22 16.49 -10.14
C GLU A 265 -16.38 17.62 -9.50
N SER A 266 -16.65 17.94 -8.25
CA SER A 266 -15.86 18.93 -7.49
C SER A 266 -14.40 18.51 -7.36
N GLU A 267 -14.14 17.22 -7.07
CA GLU A 267 -12.76 16.71 -6.96
C GLU A 267 -12.03 16.77 -8.32
N LEU A 268 -12.68 16.38 -9.41
CA LEU A 268 -12.10 16.43 -10.75
C LEU A 268 -11.74 17.87 -11.15
N LEU A 269 -12.60 18.86 -10.84
CA LEU A 269 -12.31 20.27 -11.09
C LEU A 269 -11.09 20.79 -10.31
N LYS A 270 -10.81 20.26 -9.12
CA LYS A 270 -9.59 20.60 -8.37
C LYS A 270 -8.33 20.11 -9.09
N PHE A 271 -8.36 18.92 -9.67
CA PHE A 271 -7.26 18.37 -10.46
C PHE A 271 -7.07 19.13 -11.77
N GLU A 272 -8.15 19.46 -12.48
CA GLU A 272 -8.09 20.25 -13.71
C GLU A 272 -7.43 21.61 -13.50
N LYS A 273 -7.74 22.29 -12.39
CA LYS A 273 -7.09 23.57 -12.02
C LYS A 273 -5.58 23.44 -11.80
N LYS A 274 -5.10 22.23 -11.57
CA LYS A 274 -3.68 21.88 -11.44
C LYS A 274 -3.07 21.32 -12.73
N GLY A 275 -3.83 21.31 -13.81
CA GLY A 275 -3.41 20.80 -15.11
C GLY A 275 -3.44 19.26 -15.21
N ILE A 276 -4.16 18.59 -14.31
CA ILE A 276 -4.27 17.13 -14.31
C ILE A 276 -5.67 16.75 -14.75
N SER A 277 -5.75 15.97 -15.82
CA SER A 277 -7.01 15.43 -16.34
C SER A 277 -7.23 14.00 -15.85
N ALA A 278 -8.51 13.63 -15.70
CA ALA A 278 -8.83 12.23 -15.49
C ALA A 278 -8.41 11.40 -16.71
N LEU A 279 -7.86 10.20 -16.46
CA LEU A 279 -7.59 9.20 -17.51
C LEU A 279 -8.88 8.70 -18.12
N ILE A 280 -9.87 8.47 -17.26
CA ILE A 280 -11.17 7.92 -17.61
C ILE A 280 -12.20 8.38 -16.58
N VAL A 281 -13.39 8.68 -17.07
CA VAL A 281 -14.58 8.96 -16.24
C VAL A 281 -15.68 8.02 -16.72
N SER A 282 -16.35 7.34 -15.78
CA SER A 282 -17.48 6.46 -16.13
C SER A 282 -18.62 7.20 -16.81
N GLY A 283 -19.35 6.54 -17.69
CA GLY A 283 -20.47 7.14 -18.42
C GLY A 283 -21.57 7.70 -17.52
N ASN A 284 -21.74 7.15 -16.32
CA ASN A 284 -22.66 7.66 -15.29
C ASN A 284 -22.02 8.75 -14.38
N LYS A 285 -20.74 9.12 -14.63
CA LYS A 285 -19.96 10.09 -13.84
C LYS A 285 -19.86 9.80 -12.34
N LYS A 286 -19.91 8.53 -11.94
CA LYS A 286 -19.81 8.10 -10.54
C LYS A 286 -18.46 7.49 -10.19
N LYS A 287 -17.59 7.31 -11.18
CA LYS A 287 -16.24 6.77 -11.02
C LYS A 287 -15.29 7.50 -11.96
N ALA A 288 -14.11 7.82 -11.51
CA ALA A 288 -13.04 8.36 -12.34
C ALA A 288 -11.68 7.85 -11.87
N SER A 289 -10.75 7.70 -12.81
CA SER A 289 -9.35 7.40 -12.53
C SER A 289 -8.45 8.54 -12.96
N ILE A 290 -7.52 8.93 -12.09
CA ILE A 290 -6.58 10.05 -12.26
C ILE A 290 -5.19 9.46 -12.39
N ASP A 291 -4.43 9.91 -13.39
CA ASP A 291 -3.08 9.42 -13.62
C ASP A 291 -2.07 10.07 -12.68
N THR A 292 -1.60 9.30 -11.74
CA THR A 292 -0.51 9.69 -10.83
C THR A 292 0.72 8.80 -11.00
N ARG A 293 0.80 8.03 -12.11
CA ARG A 293 1.88 7.06 -12.36
C ARG A 293 3.23 7.69 -12.67
N GLU A 294 3.26 8.97 -13.06
CA GLU A 294 4.50 9.69 -13.30
C GLU A 294 5.46 9.56 -12.11
N LYS A 295 4.90 9.59 -10.91
CA LYS A 295 5.64 9.37 -9.66
C LYS A 295 4.88 8.34 -8.81
N GLY A 296 5.56 7.28 -8.41
CA GLY A 296 4.99 6.24 -7.54
C GLY A 296 4.21 5.13 -8.26
N ASN A 297 4.02 5.19 -9.57
CA ASN A 297 3.47 4.12 -10.41
C ASN A 297 2.06 3.64 -10.06
N ILE A 298 1.22 4.49 -9.51
CA ILE A 298 -0.16 4.17 -9.14
C ILE A 298 -1.16 5.07 -9.87
N VAL A 299 -2.38 4.60 -9.98
CA VAL A 299 -3.57 5.35 -10.39
C VAL A 299 -4.42 5.63 -9.17
N ILE A 300 -4.96 6.82 -9.04
CA ILE A 300 -5.96 7.13 -8.00
C ILE A 300 -7.34 7.01 -8.62
N THR A 301 -8.16 6.13 -8.06
CA THR A 301 -9.56 5.97 -8.50
C THR A 301 -10.49 6.50 -7.43
N LEU A 302 -11.41 7.35 -7.85
CA LEU A 302 -12.43 7.98 -7.02
C LEU A 302 -13.80 7.41 -7.37
N PHE A 303 -14.55 7.06 -6.37
CA PHE A 303 -15.96 6.71 -6.46
C PHE A 303 -16.79 7.76 -5.73
N GLU A 304 -17.85 8.23 -6.37
CA GLU A 304 -18.82 9.07 -5.67
C GLU A 304 -19.66 8.22 -4.73
N LYS A 305 -19.79 8.69 -3.50
CA LYS A 305 -20.61 8.05 -2.49
C LYS A 305 -22.09 8.02 -2.93
N LEU A 306 -22.73 6.86 -2.76
CA LEU A 306 -24.13 6.64 -3.14
C LEU A 306 -25.08 7.22 -2.11
#